data_88d30f22c9274d7f4d908c90f04c7674
#
_entry.id   88d30f22c9274d7f4d908c90f04c7674
#
_cell.length_a   1.000
_cell.length_b   1.000
_cell.length_c   1.000
_cell.angle_alpha   90.00
_cell.angle_beta   90.00
_cell.angle_gamma   90.00
#
_symmetry.space_group_name_H-M   'P 1'
#
loop_
_entity.id
_entity.type
_entity.pdbx_description
1 polymer ?
#
loop_
_entity_poly.entity_id
_entity_poly.type
_entity_poly.pdbx_seq_one_letter_code
_entity_poly.pdbx_strand_id
1 'polypeptide(L)'
;MKREIEILKEKILRLKEEKDVLILAHFYANSEVQEIADKVGDSFQLAKDAQNAKNKIICFCGVNFMGESAKLLNPDKKILIPDIGAGCPMADMVNLDDLDGIKEKYDDVAIVSYINTKADVKSRSDVCVTSSNAMKIVSALPNKNIYFLPDKNLGSYVANQIEDKNFIFHEGYCKYHNFVEYEEVEDLKNRYGYDVLVHPECTSQVVELGDCVGSTKALLDYVGRTKKKGYIVCTEEGILYQMNKLSPDSEFIIPSSMKPCEDMKKNTLENLYRVLVDEGPEIILDEALMERASRPLKKMMEMS
;
A
#
# COMPACT_ATOMS: atom_id res chain seq x y z
N MET A 1 -16.00 -26.87 -3.81
CA MET A 1 -15.03 -25.80 -3.45
C MET A 1 -14.06 -25.46 -4.60
N LYS A 2 -13.04 -26.24 -4.97
CA LYS A 2 -12.12 -25.87 -6.09
C LYS A 2 -12.84 -25.61 -7.42
N ARG A 3 -13.80 -26.46 -7.81
CA ARG A 3 -14.57 -26.30 -9.05
C ARG A 3 -15.46 -25.04 -9.05
N GLU A 4 -16.01 -24.67 -7.92
CA GLU A 4 -16.82 -23.45 -7.76
C GLU A 4 -15.98 -22.18 -7.89
N ILE A 5 -14.76 -22.18 -7.32
CA ILE A 5 -13.78 -21.10 -7.45
C ILE A 5 -13.42 -20.90 -8.93
N GLU A 6 -13.11 -21.97 -9.67
CA GLU A 6 -12.77 -21.87 -11.10
C GLU A 6 -13.94 -21.32 -11.93
N ILE A 7 -15.18 -21.80 -11.66
CA ILE A 7 -16.38 -21.27 -12.33
C ILE A 7 -16.55 -19.77 -12.05
N LEU A 8 -16.27 -19.34 -10.81
CA LEU A 8 -16.39 -17.92 -10.43
C LEU A 8 -15.33 -17.07 -11.12
N LYS A 9 -14.08 -17.54 -11.20
CA LYS A 9 -13.01 -16.89 -11.96
C LYS A 9 -13.39 -16.74 -13.44
N GLU A 10 -13.88 -17.80 -14.09
CA GLU A 10 -14.33 -17.73 -15.49
C GLU A 10 -15.42 -16.68 -15.70
N LYS A 11 -16.40 -16.60 -14.78
CA LYS A 11 -17.46 -15.56 -14.83
C LYS A 11 -16.90 -14.14 -14.68
N ILE A 12 -15.94 -13.94 -13.76
CA ILE A 12 -15.30 -12.65 -13.56
C ILE A 12 -14.52 -12.25 -14.80
N LEU A 13 -13.71 -13.14 -15.36
CA LEU A 13 -12.90 -12.88 -16.56
C LEU A 13 -13.81 -12.53 -17.76
N ARG A 14 -14.92 -13.21 -17.92
CA ARG A 14 -15.91 -12.89 -18.94
C ARG A 14 -16.53 -11.49 -18.76
N LEU A 15 -16.98 -11.16 -17.54
CA LEU A 15 -17.53 -9.83 -17.23
C LEU A 15 -16.51 -8.71 -17.44
N LYS A 16 -15.25 -8.97 -17.06
CA LYS A 16 -14.14 -8.06 -17.27
C LYS A 16 -13.98 -7.69 -18.75
N GLU A 17 -14.01 -8.68 -19.64
CA GLU A 17 -13.90 -8.47 -21.09
C GLU A 17 -15.15 -7.78 -21.65
N GLU A 18 -16.35 -8.24 -21.29
CA GLU A 18 -17.63 -7.68 -21.77
C GLU A 18 -17.81 -6.21 -21.41
N LYS A 19 -17.27 -5.78 -20.26
CA LYS A 19 -17.42 -4.42 -19.74
C LYS A 19 -16.18 -3.55 -19.88
N ASP A 20 -15.12 -4.08 -20.51
CA ASP A 20 -13.80 -3.41 -20.65
C ASP A 20 -13.26 -2.90 -19.30
N VAL A 21 -13.25 -3.76 -18.27
CA VAL A 21 -12.78 -3.43 -16.92
C VAL A 21 -11.33 -3.81 -16.76
N LEU A 22 -10.51 -2.88 -16.27
CA LEU A 22 -9.16 -3.17 -15.78
C LEU A 22 -9.23 -3.57 -14.29
N ILE A 23 -8.77 -4.78 -13.97
CA ILE A 23 -8.68 -5.25 -12.57
C ILE A 23 -7.26 -5.03 -12.06
N LEU A 24 -7.13 -4.18 -11.05
CA LEU A 24 -5.88 -3.91 -10.32
C LEU A 24 -5.95 -4.56 -8.94
N ALA A 25 -4.94 -5.32 -8.53
CA ALA A 25 -4.90 -5.95 -7.21
C ALA A 25 -3.61 -5.60 -6.46
N HIS A 26 -3.75 -5.24 -5.19
CA HIS A 26 -2.59 -5.05 -4.32
C HIS A 26 -1.95 -6.40 -3.96
N PHE A 27 -0.64 -6.44 -3.71
CA PHE A 27 0.09 -7.65 -3.27
C PHE A 27 -0.48 -8.30 -2.00
N TYR A 28 -1.26 -7.56 -1.19
CA TYR A 28 -1.90 -8.07 0.02
C TYR A 28 -3.32 -8.59 -0.20
N ALA A 29 -3.88 -8.47 -1.40
CA ALA A 29 -5.16 -9.09 -1.74
C ALA A 29 -5.06 -10.63 -1.71
N ASN A 30 -6.21 -11.29 -1.60
CA ASN A 30 -6.26 -12.76 -1.65
C ASN A 30 -5.61 -13.31 -2.93
N SER A 31 -4.95 -14.46 -2.82
CA SER A 31 -4.19 -15.06 -3.91
C SER A 31 -5.01 -15.30 -5.18
N GLU A 32 -6.25 -15.75 -5.01
CA GLU A 32 -7.17 -16.01 -6.11
C GLU A 32 -7.64 -14.74 -6.84
N VAL A 33 -7.64 -13.59 -6.16
CA VAL A 33 -7.89 -12.28 -6.77
C VAL A 33 -6.65 -11.79 -7.51
N GLN A 34 -5.46 -11.95 -6.91
CA GLN A 34 -4.20 -11.64 -7.59
C GLN A 34 -4.01 -12.46 -8.88
N GLU A 35 -4.50 -13.71 -8.89
CA GLU A 35 -4.36 -14.62 -10.03
C GLU A 35 -5.09 -14.12 -11.28
N ILE A 36 -6.26 -13.51 -11.11
CA ILE A 36 -7.12 -13.04 -12.22
C ILE A 36 -7.02 -11.54 -12.50
N ALA A 37 -6.26 -10.80 -11.69
CA ALA A 37 -6.03 -9.39 -11.91
C ALA A 37 -5.13 -9.14 -13.13
N ASP A 38 -5.40 -8.04 -13.86
CA ASP A 38 -4.58 -7.62 -15.00
C ASP A 38 -3.21 -7.11 -14.55
N LYS A 39 -3.18 -6.44 -13.41
CA LYS A 39 -1.95 -5.95 -12.77
C LYS A 39 -1.98 -6.23 -11.28
N VAL A 40 -0.86 -6.68 -10.76
CA VAL A 40 -0.63 -6.85 -9.31
C VAL A 40 0.58 -6.02 -8.94
N GLY A 41 0.45 -5.20 -7.89
CA GLY A 41 1.51 -4.26 -7.53
C GLY A 41 1.39 -3.72 -6.11
N ASP A 42 2.36 -2.88 -5.74
CA ASP A 42 2.26 -2.00 -4.59
C ASP A 42 1.41 -0.75 -4.91
N SER A 43 1.14 0.08 -3.90
CA SER A 43 0.30 1.28 -4.07
C SER A 43 0.82 2.24 -5.13
N PHE A 44 2.15 2.38 -5.28
CA PHE A 44 2.75 3.29 -6.27
C PHE A 44 2.62 2.74 -7.70
N GLN A 45 2.96 1.47 -7.89
CA GLN A 45 2.84 0.83 -9.20
C GLN A 45 1.40 0.83 -9.68
N LEU A 46 0.45 0.48 -8.80
CA LEU A 46 -0.97 0.45 -9.16
C LEU A 46 -1.54 1.84 -9.43
N ALA A 47 -1.07 2.88 -8.74
CA ALA A 47 -1.44 4.26 -9.06
C ALA A 47 -0.97 4.66 -10.46
N LYS A 48 0.25 4.28 -10.87
CA LYS A 48 0.76 4.46 -12.24
C LYS A 48 -0.06 3.67 -13.26
N ASP A 49 -0.35 2.41 -12.97
CA ASP A 49 -1.12 1.55 -13.87
C ASP A 49 -2.54 2.11 -14.07
N ALA A 50 -3.17 2.59 -13.00
CA ALA A 50 -4.47 3.25 -13.08
C ALA A 50 -4.41 4.53 -13.95
N GLN A 51 -3.38 5.38 -13.75
CA GLN A 51 -3.20 6.61 -14.52
C GLN A 51 -3.02 6.34 -16.02
N ASN A 52 -2.29 5.28 -16.37
CA ASN A 52 -2.00 4.93 -17.76
C ASN A 52 -3.07 4.04 -18.41
N ALA A 53 -4.09 3.63 -17.66
CA ALA A 53 -5.15 2.74 -18.16
C ALA A 53 -5.96 3.42 -19.29
N LYS A 54 -6.29 2.66 -20.32
CA LYS A 54 -7.20 3.11 -21.39
C LYS A 54 -8.66 2.78 -21.09
N ASN A 55 -8.90 1.81 -20.22
CA ASN A 55 -10.22 1.37 -19.80
C ASN A 55 -10.99 2.50 -19.12
N LYS A 56 -12.30 2.56 -19.34
CA LYS A 56 -13.18 3.54 -18.67
C LYS A 56 -13.54 3.12 -17.25
N ILE A 57 -13.48 1.83 -16.97
CA ILE A 57 -13.79 1.24 -15.68
C ILE A 57 -12.54 0.57 -15.12
N ILE A 58 -12.19 0.91 -13.89
CA ILE A 58 -11.11 0.27 -13.13
C ILE A 58 -11.72 -0.34 -11.88
N CYS A 59 -11.52 -1.64 -11.67
CA CYS A 59 -11.85 -2.30 -10.41
C CYS A 59 -10.59 -2.44 -9.58
N PHE A 60 -10.52 -1.74 -8.44
CA PHE A 60 -9.35 -1.70 -7.59
C PHE A 60 -9.51 -2.65 -6.40
N CYS A 61 -8.88 -3.83 -6.45
CA CYS A 61 -8.87 -4.81 -5.37
C CYS A 61 -7.79 -4.41 -4.33
N GLY A 62 -8.19 -3.60 -3.38
CA GLY A 62 -7.38 -3.03 -2.32
C GLY A 62 -8.27 -2.40 -1.25
N VAL A 63 -7.77 -1.36 -0.59
CA VAL A 63 -8.52 -0.60 0.42
C VAL A 63 -8.94 0.77 -0.10
N ASN A 64 -9.90 1.41 0.57
CA ASN A 64 -10.60 2.60 0.08
C ASN A 64 -9.67 3.73 -0.38
N PHE A 65 -8.64 4.08 0.37
CA PHE A 65 -7.72 5.17 -0.01
C PHE A 65 -6.98 4.89 -1.35
N MET A 66 -6.84 3.62 -1.73
CA MET A 66 -6.25 3.24 -3.03
C MET A 66 -7.24 3.52 -4.16
N GLY A 67 -8.51 3.17 -3.95
CA GLY A 67 -9.60 3.53 -4.86
C GLY A 67 -9.74 5.05 -5.00
N GLU A 68 -9.70 5.79 -3.88
CA GLU A 68 -9.68 7.26 -3.89
C GLU A 68 -8.49 7.80 -4.67
N SER A 69 -7.27 7.27 -4.45
CA SER A 69 -6.07 7.69 -5.19
C SER A 69 -6.20 7.43 -6.69
N ALA A 70 -6.78 6.29 -7.08
CA ALA A 70 -7.09 5.98 -8.47
C ALA A 70 -8.11 6.97 -9.06
N LYS A 71 -9.16 7.35 -8.30
CA LYS A 71 -10.17 8.34 -8.71
C LYS A 71 -9.56 9.73 -8.86
N LEU A 72 -8.71 10.16 -7.91
CA LEU A 72 -8.00 11.45 -7.96
C LEU A 72 -7.09 11.59 -9.18
N LEU A 73 -6.46 10.50 -9.63
CA LEU A 73 -5.61 10.47 -10.82
C LEU A 73 -6.40 10.28 -12.12
N ASN A 74 -7.65 9.82 -12.04
CA ASN A 74 -8.52 9.52 -13.17
C ASN A 74 -9.96 10.00 -12.91
N PRO A 75 -10.19 11.32 -12.84
CA PRO A 75 -11.49 11.87 -12.44
C PRO A 75 -12.64 11.45 -13.37
N ASP A 76 -12.36 11.21 -14.64
CA ASP A 76 -13.35 10.84 -15.67
C ASP A 76 -13.67 9.34 -15.70
N LYS A 77 -12.92 8.51 -14.94
CA LYS A 77 -13.12 7.06 -14.93
C LYS A 77 -14.01 6.61 -13.79
N LYS A 78 -14.72 5.53 -14.03
CA LYS A 78 -15.46 4.81 -13.01
C LYS A 78 -14.49 3.92 -12.23
N ILE A 79 -14.33 4.21 -10.92
CA ILE A 79 -13.47 3.43 -10.03
C ILE A 79 -14.36 2.60 -9.12
N LEU A 80 -14.30 1.29 -9.32
CA LEU A 80 -15.02 0.30 -8.52
C LEU A 80 -14.10 -0.27 -7.43
N ILE A 81 -14.67 -0.64 -6.30
CA ILE A 81 -13.99 -1.34 -5.20
C ILE A 81 -14.82 -2.53 -4.76
N PRO A 82 -14.24 -3.74 -4.62
CA PRO A 82 -15.00 -4.95 -4.30
C PRO A 82 -15.79 -4.87 -3.00
N ASP A 83 -15.27 -4.15 -2.00
CA ASP A 83 -15.94 -3.93 -0.73
C ASP A 83 -15.69 -2.51 -0.22
N ILE A 84 -16.75 -1.70 -0.12
CA ILE A 84 -16.65 -0.32 0.40
C ILE A 84 -16.25 -0.27 1.88
N GLY A 85 -16.44 -1.35 2.62
CA GLY A 85 -15.99 -1.50 3.99
C GLY A 85 -14.50 -1.86 4.13
N ALA A 86 -13.76 -2.02 3.01
CA ALA A 86 -12.32 -2.26 3.04
C ALA A 86 -11.57 -0.96 3.37
N GLY A 87 -11.49 -0.63 4.65
CA GLY A 87 -10.83 0.57 5.18
C GLY A 87 -9.33 0.41 5.41
N CYS A 88 -8.76 1.41 6.05
CA CYS A 88 -7.40 1.32 6.60
C CYS A 88 -7.36 2.03 7.95
N PRO A 89 -7.28 1.28 9.08
CA PRO A 89 -7.26 1.88 10.41
C PRO A 89 -6.18 2.94 10.60
N MET A 90 -5.01 2.78 9.97
CA MET A 90 -3.96 3.79 9.99
C MET A 90 -4.39 5.09 9.29
N ALA A 91 -5.09 4.99 8.15
CA ALA A 91 -5.59 6.16 7.44
C ALA A 91 -6.67 6.91 8.26
N ASP A 92 -7.36 6.22 9.15
CA ASP A 92 -8.37 6.77 10.04
C ASP A 92 -7.80 7.45 11.30
N MET A 93 -6.49 7.29 11.58
CA MET A 93 -5.83 7.91 12.73
C MET A 93 -5.57 9.41 12.57
N VAL A 94 -5.64 9.93 11.34
CA VAL A 94 -5.36 11.35 11.07
C VAL A 94 -6.60 12.18 11.34
N ASN A 95 -6.50 13.11 12.30
CA ASN A 95 -7.48 14.15 12.50
C ASN A 95 -7.12 15.38 11.63
N LEU A 96 -8.07 15.88 10.84
CA LEU A 96 -7.83 17.03 9.96
C LEU A 96 -7.51 18.32 10.73
N ASP A 97 -8.10 18.50 11.90
CA ASP A 97 -7.84 19.67 12.75
C ASP A 97 -6.37 19.74 13.18
N ASP A 98 -5.69 18.60 13.32
CA ASP A 98 -4.26 18.53 13.64
C ASP A 98 -3.38 19.05 12.50
N LEU A 99 -3.86 19.00 11.25
CA LEU A 99 -3.12 19.44 10.08
C LEU A 99 -3.28 20.94 9.80
N ASP A 100 -4.44 21.51 10.12
CA ASP A 100 -4.79 22.89 9.77
C ASP A 100 -3.85 23.90 10.48
N GLY A 101 -3.30 23.57 11.67
CA GLY A 101 -2.35 24.41 12.42
C GLY A 101 -0.87 24.11 12.19
N ILE A 102 -0.50 23.07 11.41
CA ILE A 102 0.92 22.66 11.27
C ILE A 102 1.78 23.76 10.66
N LYS A 103 1.32 24.43 9.61
CA LYS A 103 2.07 25.49 8.92
C LYS A 103 2.18 26.80 9.74
N GLU A 104 1.30 26.97 10.72
CA GLU A 104 1.40 28.08 11.67
C GLU A 104 2.37 27.77 12.83
N LYS A 105 2.47 26.49 13.19
CA LYS A 105 3.29 26.01 14.31
C LYS A 105 4.77 25.85 13.94
N TYR A 106 5.06 25.51 12.69
CA TYR A 106 6.41 25.21 12.23
C TYR A 106 6.75 26.03 10.98
N ASP A 107 7.82 26.80 11.05
CA ASP A 107 8.35 27.53 9.89
C ASP A 107 8.93 26.56 8.88
N ASP A 108 8.85 26.91 7.58
CA ASP A 108 9.42 26.13 6.48
C ASP A 108 9.08 24.63 6.55
N VAL A 109 7.85 24.28 6.88
CA VAL A 109 7.40 22.88 6.97
C VAL A 109 6.75 22.39 5.69
N ALA A 110 7.10 21.18 5.25
CA ALA A 110 6.35 20.42 4.26
C ALA A 110 5.52 19.34 4.93
N ILE A 111 4.23 19.27 4.62
CA ILE A 111 3.32 18.19 5.03
C ILE A 111 3.45 17.05 4.01
N VAL A 112 4.11 15.98 4.41
CA VAL A 112 4.37 14.79 3.60
C VAL A 112 3.43 13.67 4.03
N SER A 113 2.47 13.32 3.20
CA SER A 113 1.53 12.24 3.50
C SER A 113 1.91 10.95 2.80
N TYR A 114 2.07 9.91 3.59
CA TYR A 114 2.05 8.56 3.05
C TYR A 114 0.73 8.32 2.30
N ILE A 115 0.77 7.65 1.16
CA ILE A 115 -0.41 7.42 0.30
C ILE A 115 -1.57 6.74 1.04
N ASN A 116 -1.27 6.06 2.15
CA ASN A 116 -2.22 5.40 3.05
C ASN A 116 -2.99 6.43 3.92
N THR A 117 -3.62 7.38 3.26
CA THR A 117 -4.45 8.45 3.82
C THR A 117 -5.68 8.68 2.95
N LYS A 118 -6.72 9.26 3.52
CA LYS A 118 -7.94 9.65 2.78
C LYS A 118 -7.71 10.87 1.87
N ALA A 119 -8.62 11.10 0.95
CA ALA A 119 -8.55 12.23 0.02
C ALA A 119 -8.54 13.60 0.72
N ASP A 120 -9.27 13.74 1.82
CA ASP A 120 -9.32 14.97 2.62
C ASP A 120 -7.96 15.30 3.28
N VAL A 121 -7.26 14.30 3.80
CA VAL A 121 -5.88 14.44 4.31
C VAL A 121 -4.93 14.81 3.18
N LYS A 122 -5.02 14.14 2.03
CA LYS A 122 -4.24 14.49 0.84
C LYS A 122 -4.43 15.93 0.42
N SER A 123 -5.68 16.45 0.50
CA SER A 123 -5.99 17.84 0.13
C SER A 123 -5.27 18.91 0.97
N ARG A 124 -4.73 18.54 2.12
CA ARG A 124 -3.96 19.40 3.04
C ARG A 124 -2.45 19.14 2.99
N SER A 125 -2.03 18.17 2.20
CA SER A 125 -0.62 17.77 2.08
C SER A 125 0.10 18.52 0.97
N ASP A 126 1.41 18.68 1.10
CA ASP A 126 2.24 19.29 0.06
C ASP A 126 2.72 18.27 -0.98
N VAL A 127 2.89 17.02 -0.57
CA VAL A 127 3.25 15.89 -1.43
C VAL A 127 2.83 14.57 -0.79
N CYS A 128 2.43 13.62 -1.62
CA CYS A 128 2.28 12.22 -1.21
C CYS A 128 3.58 11.44 -1.41
N VAL A 129 3.75 10.37 -0.63
CA VAL A 129 4.84 9.40 -0.80
C VAL A 129 4.33 7.98 -0.62
N THR A 130 5.11 7.02 -1.07
CA THR A 130 4.93 5.59 -0.76
C THR A 130 6.19 5.05 -0.12
N SER A 131 6.15 3.84 0.45
CA SER A 131 7.36 3.19 0.98
C SER A 131 8.48 3.02 -0.06
N SER A 132 8.13 3.04 -1.35
CA SER A 132 9.11 2.88 -2.43
C SER A 132 9.79 4.19 -2.86
N ASN A 133 9.21 5.36 -2.61
CA ASN A 133 9.72 6.63 -3.10
C ASN A 133 9.92 7.71 -2.01
N ALA A 134 9.53 7.44 -0.75
CA ALA A 134 9.60 8.41 0.34
C ALA A 134 10.99 9.01 0.52
N MET A 135 12.03 8.18 0.53
CA MET A 135 13.43 8.63 0.63
C MET A 135 13.79 9.65 -0.46
N LYS A 136 13.53 9.27 -1.73
CA LYS A 136 13.86 10.11 -2.88
C LYS A 136 13.13 11.44 -2.83
N ILE A 137 11.82 11.41 -2.56
CA ILE A 137 10.98 12.61 -2.57
C ILE A 137 11.34 13.53 -1.41
N VAL A 138 11.42 13.00 -0.18
CA VAL A 138 11.70 13.81 1.01
C VAL A 138 13.08 14.45 0.94
N SER A 139 14.10 13.72 0.46
CA SER A 139 15.45 14.30 0.25
C SER A 139 15.46 15.45 -0.76
N ALA A 140 14.58 15.41 -1.76
CA ALA A 140 14.49 16.44 -2.81
C ALA A 140 13.63 17.65 -2.42
N LEU A 141 12.88 17.61 -1.31
CA LEU A 141 12.12 18.77 -0.86
C LEU A 141 13.04 19.89 -0.39
N PRO A 142 12.73 21.17 -0.70
CA PRO A 142 13.53 22.30 -0.25
C PRO A 142 13.38 22.57 1.25
N ASN A 143 12.25 22.17 1.85
CA ASN A 143 11.89 22.45 3.23
C ASN A 143 12.82 21.79 4.24
N LYS A 144 13.13 22.53 5.31
CA LYS A 144 13.96 22.05 6.42
C LYS A 144 13.17 21.13 7.36
N ASN A 145 11.90 21.47 7.61
CA ASN A 145 11.02 20.73 8.50
C ASN A 145 10.08 19.85 7.68
N ILE A 146 9.93 18.59 8.09
CA ILE A 146 9.06 17.59 7.45
C ILE A 146 8.05 17.10 8.47
N TYR A 147 6.77 17.40 8.26
CA TYR A 147 5.69 16.76 9.00
C TYR A 147 5.27 15.50 8.26
N PHE A 148 5.64 14.34 8.79
CA PHE A 148 5.39 13.04 8.16
C PHE A 148 4.19 12.35 8.80
N LEU A 149 3.22 11.94 7.97
CA LEU A 149 2.00 11.27 8.40
C LEU A 149 1.57 10.16 7.43
N PRO A 150 0.70 9.22 7.83
CA PRO A 150 0.28 8.95 9.20
C PRO A 150 1.25 8.05 9.95
N ASP A 151 2.08 7.25 9.24
CA ASP A 151 2.89 6.17 9.81
C ASP A 151 4.21 6.67 10.39
N LYS A 152 4.33 6.63 11.73
CA LYS A 152 5.54 7.05 12.44
C LYS A 152 6.72 6.12 12.21
N ASN A 153 6.47 4.83 11.99
CA ASN A 153 7.54 3.85 11.79
C ASN A 153 8.21 4.08 10.42
N LEU A 154 7.42 4.18 9.35
CA LEU A 154 7.92 4.55 8.02
C LEU A 154 8.61 5.92 8.07
N GLY A 155 7.98 6.90 8.74
CA GLY A 155 8.58 8.23 8.93
C GLY A 155 9.93 8.18 9.61
N SER A 156 10.06 7.42 10.70
CA SER A 156 11.32 7.22 11.44
C SER A 156 12.37 6.50 10.58
N TYR A 157 11.96 5.48 9.82
CA TYR A 157 12.86 4.79 8.88
C TYR A 157 13.43 5.76 7.83
N VAL A 158 12.61 6.64 7.29
CA VAL A 158 13.05 7.67 6.33
C VAL A 158 13.96 8.70 7.02
N ALA A 159 13.58 9.17 8.21
CA ALA A 159 14.34 10.16 8.97
C ALA A 159 15.75 9.69 9.33
N ASN A 160 15.91 8.43 9.69
CA ASN A 160 17.21 7.84 10.02
C ASN A 160 18.22 7.83 8.85
N GLN A 161 17.76 8.11 7.63
CA GLN A 161 18.58 8.09 6.42
C GLN A 161 18.76 9.48 5.81
N ILE A 162 18.17 10.55 6.41
CA ILE A 162 18.22 11.92 5.91
C ILE A 162 18.70 12.85 7.05
N GLU A 163 19.95 13.23 7.03
CA GLU A 163 20.60 13.98 8.13
C GLU A 163 20.28 15.49 8.14
N ASP A 164 19.92 16.05 6.98
CA ASP A 164 19.80 17.51 6.80
C ASP A 164 18.40 18.06 7.03
N LYS A 165 17.45 17.24 7.50
CA LYS A 165 16.05 17.62 7.75
C LYS A 165 15.60 17.33 9.18
N ASN A 166 14.64 18.12 9.66
CA ASN A 166 13.99 17.89 10.94
C ASN A 166 12.65 17.22 10.71
N PHE A 167 12.42 16.05 11.32
CA PHE A 167 11.17 15.33 11.19
C PHE A 167 10.27 15.54 12.40
N ILE A 168 8.99 15.76 12.11
CA ILE A 168 7.90 15.81 13.07
C ILE A 168 6.95 14.72 12.64
N PHE A 169 6.64 13.80 13.54
CA PHE A 169 5.82 12.63 13.22
C PHE A 169 4.39 12.78 13.73
N HIS A 170 3.45 12.34 12.91
CA HIS A 170 2.14 11.95 13.39
C HIS A 170 2.26 10.60 14.12
N GLU A 171 1.50 10.38 15.19
CA GLU A 171 1.62 9.19 16.04
C GLU A 171 0.85 7.95 15.51
N GLY A 172 0.43 7.97 14.25
CA GLY A 172 -0.24 6.85 13.62
C GLY A 172 0.72 5.71 13.25
N TYR A 173 0.19 4.53 13.04
CA TYR A 173 0.94 3.31 12.68
C TYR A 173 0.03 2.26 12.05
N CYS A 174 0.62 1.36 11.27
CA CYS A 174 -0.08 0.17 10.80
C CYS A 174 -0.15 -0.87 11.91
N LYS A 175 -1.36 -1.18 12.42
CA LYS A 175 -1.53 -2.14 13.54
C LYS A 175 -0.94 -3.53 13.24
N TYR A 176 -0.90 -3.94 11.99
CA TYR A 176 -0.37 -5.26 11.63
C TYR A 176 1.16 -5.28 11.68
N HIS A 177 1.83 -4.31 11.08
CA HIS A 177 3.29 -4.24 11.08
C HIS A 177 3.87 -3.80 12.44
N ASN A 178 3.20 -2.87 13.13
CA ASN A 178 3.68 -2.36 14.42
C ASN A 178 3.67 -3.43 15.53
N PHE A 179 2.85 -4.46 15.41
CA PHE A 179 2.76 -5.53 16.40
C PHE A 179 3.54 -6.80 16.05
N VAL A 180 4.39 -6.75 15.03
CA VAL A 180 5.39 -7.80 14.83
C VAL A 180 6.38 -7.78 15.98
N GLU A 181 6.54 -8.93 16.66
CA GLU A 181 7.35 -9.05 17.86
C GLU A 181 8.82 -9.29 17.50
N TYR A 182 9.70 -8.42 18.02
CA TYR A 182 11.16 -8.49 17.82
C TYR A 182 11.72 -9.86 18.22
N GLU A 183 11.38 -10.32 19.42
CA GLU A 183 11.90 -11.57 19.99
C GLU A 183 11.52 -12.78 19.13
N GLU A 184 10.32 -12.80 18.56
CA GLU A 184 9.88 -13.85 17.66
C GLU A 184 10.71 -13.86 16.37
N VAL A 185 10.94 -12.69 15.77
CA VAL A 185 11.71 -12.56 14.53
C VAL A 185 13.16 -12.96 14.77
N GLU A 186 13.77 -12.54 15.88
CA GLU A 186 15.12 -12.90 16.29
C GLU A 186 15.26 -14.43 16.51
N ASP A 187 14.31 -15.03 17.21
CA ASP A 187 14.27 -16.49 17.41
C ASP A 187 14.16 -17.26 16.09
N LEU A 188 13.31 -16.81 15.18
CA LEU A 188 13.18 -17.40 13.85
C LEU A 188 14.47 -17.26 13.05
N LYS A 189 15.11 -16.08 13.06
CA LYS A 189 16.40 -15.82 12.40
C LYS A 189 17.48 -16.76 12.93
N ASN A 190 17.57 -16.89 14.24
CA ASN A 190 18.56 -17.76 14.89
C ASN A 190 18.32 -19.26 14.61
N ARG A 191 17.04 -19.67 14.57
CA ARG A 191 16.66 -21.09 14.34
C ARG A 191 16.89 -21.55 12.92
N TYR A 192 16.53 -20.72 11.93
CA TYR A 192 16.52 -21.12 10.51
C TYR A 192 17.72 -20.59 9.74
N GLY A 193 18.36 -19.52 10.19
CA GLY A 193 19.43 -18.83 9.46
C GLY A 193 18.93 -18.21 8.14
N TYR A 194 17.65 -17.87 8.06
CA TYR A 194 17.02 -17.26 6.89
C TYR A 194 17.14 -15.74 6.91
N ASP A 195 17.17 -15.13 5.73
CA ASP A 195 17.14 -13.69 5.61
C ASP A 195 15.78 -13.12 6.07
N VAL A 196 15.84 -12.03 6.80
CA VAL A 196 14.66 -11.30 7.28
C VAL A 196 14.30 -10.20 6.29
N LEU A 197 13.09 -10.25 5.77
CA LEU A 197 12.52 -9.27 4.85
C LEU A 197 11.53 -8.40 5.62
N VAL A 198 11.79 -7.11 5.72
CA VAL A 198 11.02 -6.22 6.60
C VAL A 198 10.41 -5.06 5.84
N HIS A 199 9.11 -4.86 6.00
CA HIS A 199 8.46 -3.62 5.57
C HIS A 199 8.72 -2.51 6.60
N PRO A 200 9.07 -1.26 6.18
CA PRO A 200 9.44 -0.18 7.09
C PRO A 200 8.29 0.38 7.95
N GLU A 201 7.08 -0.14 7.82
CA GLU A 201 5.97 0.08 8.78
C GLU A 201 6.15 -0.75 10.08
N CYS A 202 7.08 -1.71 10.11
CA CYS A 202 7.47 -2.38 11.35
C CYS A 202 8.23 -1.44 12.28
N THR A 203 8.28 -1.78 13.58
CA THR A 203 9.07 -1.02 14.57
C THR A 203 10.55 -1.00 14.20
N SER A 204 11.28 0.02 14.70
CA SER A 204 12.72 0.15 14.44
C SER A 204 13.51 -1.09 14.87
N GLN A 205 13.13 -1.71 15.98
CA GLN A 205 13.77 -2.93 16.47
C GLN A 205 13.66 -4.09 15.47
N VAL A 206 12.49 -4.30 14.86
CA VAL A 206 12.29 -5.32 13.83
C VAL A 206 13.03 -4.93 12.54
N VAL A 207 13.04 -3.64 12.18
CA VAL A 207 13.78 -3.11 11.03
C VAL A 207 15.29 -3.41 11.14
N GLU A 208 15.87 -3.31 12.33
CA GLU A 208 17.30 -3.60 12.59
C GLU A 208 17.66 -5.06 12.35
N LEU A 209 16.72 -6.00 12.45
CA LEU A 209 16.96 -7.42 12.13
C LEU A 209 16.95 -7.71 10.61
N GLY A 210 16.48 -6.74 9.80
CA GLY A 210 16.22 -6.91 8.37
C GLY A 210 17.48 -7.07 7.53
N ASP A 211 17.58 -8.14 6.78
CA ASP A 211 18.60 -8.32 5.71
C ASP A 211 18.17 -7.59 4.42
N CYS A 212 16.87 -7.36 4.27
CA CYS A 212 16.29 -6.47 3.28
C CYS A 212 15.13 -5.68 3.91
N VAL A 213 15.25 -4.36 3.92
CA VAL A 213 14.20 -3.44 4.38
C VAL A 213 13.72 -2.59 3.21
N GLY A 214 12.41 -2.56 2.98
CA GLY A 214 11.88 -1.76 1.88
C GLY A 214 10.40 -2.00 1.57
N SER A 215 9.94 -1.40 0.48
CA SER A 215 8.59 -1.59 -0.01
C SER A 215 8.32 -3.05 -0.39
N THR A 216 7.06 -3.44 -0.49
CA THR A 216 6.66 -4.78 -0.97
C THR A 216 7.32 -5.15 -2.29
N LYS A 217 7.46 -4.19 -3.22
CA LYS A 217 8.20 -4.39 -4.48
C LYS A 217 9.68 -4.68 -4.24
N ALA A 218 10.34 -3.94 -3.35
CA ALA A 218 11.74 -4.16 -3.02
C ALA A 218 11.99 -5.55 -2.41
N LEU A 219 11.09 -6.01 -1.53
CA LEU A 219 11.16 -7.35 -0.95
C LEU A 219 10.99 -8.44 -2.02
N LEU A 220 10.06 -8.27 -2.97
CA LEU A 220 9.89 -9.20 -4.09
C LEU A 220 11.12 -9.22 -5.01
N ASP A 221 11.69 -8.06 -5.32
CA ASP A 221 12.91 -7.97 -6.13
C ASP A 221 14.10 -8.64 -5.44
N TYR A 222 14.18 -8.52 -4.11
CA TYR A 222 15.21 -9.22 -3.31
C TYR A 222 15.05 -10.73 -3.43
N VAL A 223 13.85 -11.28 -3.23
CA VAL A 223 13.57 -12.71 -3.37
C VAL A 223 13.89 -13.19 -4.78
N GLY A 224 13.42 -12.48 -5.81
CA GLY A 224 13.65 -12.86 -7.21
C GLY A 224 15.13 -12.89 -7.62
N ARG A 225 15.94 -11.99 -7.00
CA ARG A 225 17.39 -11.90 -7.25
C ARG A 225 18.19 -12.94 -6.47
N THR A 226 17.86 -13.18 -5.19
CA THR A 226 18.69 -13.97 -4.29
C THR A 226 18.35 -15.46 -4.29
N LYS A 227 17.08 -15.80 -4.44
CA LYS A 227 16.56 -17.19 -4.50
C LYS A 227 17.18 -18.10 -3.43
N LYS A 228 17.19 -17.63 -2.17
CA LYS A 228 17.76 -18.37 -1.05
C LYS A 228 16.85 -19.52 -0.62
N LYS A 229 17.36 -20.41 0.22
CA LYS A 229 16.60 -21.54 0.78
C LYS A 229 15.33 -21.11 1.51
N GLY A 230 15.38 -19.97 2.21
CA GLY A 230 14.20 -19.46 2.92
C GLY A 230 14.34 -18.01 3.35
N TYR A 231 13.21 -17.47 3.75
CA TYR A 231 13.04 -16.08 4.18
C TYR A 231 12.05 -15.98 5.35
N ILE A 232 12.31 -15.07 6.27
CA ILE A 232 11.39 -14.63 7.29
C ILE A 232 10.76 -13.34 6.79
N VAL A 233 9.44 -13.30 6.67
CA VAL A 233 8.73 -12.22 5.98
C VAL A 233 7.91 -11.40 6.96
N CYS A 234 8.44 -10.23 7.36
CA CYS A 234 7.80 -9.28 8.26
C CYS A 234 6.97 -8.25 7.48
N THR A 235 5.98 -8.75 6.76
CA THR A 235 4.92 -7.99 6.09
C THR A 235 3.71 -8.88 5.83
N GLU A 236 2.62 -8.31 5.31
CA GLU A 236 1.33 -8.98 5.16
C GLU A 236 1.42 -10.20 4.22
N GLU A 237 0.78 -11.30 4.62
CA GLU A 237 0.92 -12.64 4.03
C GLU A 237 0.54 -12.75 2.54
N GLY A 238 -0.34 -11.86 2.04
CA GLY A 238 -0.76 -11.88 0.63
C GLY A 238 0.39 -11.78 -0.37
N ILE A 239 1.51 -11.18 0.05
CA ILE A 239 2.74 -11.08 -0.76
C ILE A 239 3.33 -12.45 -1.10
N LEU A 240 3.06 -13.46 -0.27
CA LEU A 240 3.60 -14.82 -0.45
C LEU A 240 3.19 -15.45 -1.79
N TYR A 241 2.03 -15.06 -2.33
CA TYR A 241 1.60 -15.55 -3.64
C TYR A 241 2.61 -15.17 -4.74
N GLN A 242 3.10 -13.94 -4.71
CA GLN A 242 4.11 -13.48 -5.68
C GLN A 242 5.51 -14.03 -5.33
N MET A 243 5.86 -14.11 -4.04
CA MET A 243 7.15 -14.67 -3.60
C MET A 243 7.29 -16.13 -4.03
N ASN A 244 6.25 -16.95 -3.85
CA ASN A 244 6.24 -18.34 -4.29
C ASN A 244 6.35 -18.49 -5.82
N LYS A 245 5.78 -17.55 -6.59
CA LYS A 245 5.99 -17.53 -8.05
C LYS A 245 7.42 -17.21 -8.44
N LEU A 246 8.09 -16.29 -7.72
CA LEU A 246 9.45 -15.86 -8.00
C LEU A 246 10.51 -16.89 -7.57
N SER A 247 10.24 -17.59 -6.47
CA SER A 247 11.16 -18.56 -5.89
C SER A 247 10.38 -19.74 -5.29
N PRO A 248 9.88 -20.67 -6.14
CA PRO A 248 9.00 -21.76 -5.71
C PRO A 248 9.68 -22.79 -4.81
N ASP A 249 11.01 -22.85 -4.82
CA ASP A 249 11.81 -23.77 -4.01
C ASP A 249 12.21 -23.17 -2.65
N SER A 250 11.88 -21.90 -2.39
CA SER A 250 12.17 -21.22 -1.13
C SER A 250 11.07 -21.45 -0.10
N GLU A 251 11.48 -21.57 1.16
CA GLU A 251 10.56 -21.56 2.30
C GLU A 251 10.29 -20.11 2.76
N PHE A 252 9.03 -19.77 3.02
CA PHE A 252 8.65 -18.47 3.52
C PHE A 252 7.96 -18.61 4.88
N ILE A 253 8.52 -17.97 5.90
CA ILE A 253 8.03 -18.00 7.28
C ILE A 253 7.50 -16.61 7.61
N ILE A 254 6.21 -16.52 7.95
CA ILE A 254 5.62 -15.31 8.54
C ILE A 254 5.63 -15.45 10.06
N PRO A 255 6.16 -14.48 10.82
CA PRO A 255 6.02 -14.47 12.27
C PRO A 255 4.55 -14.58 12.69
N SER A 256 4.26 -15.35 13.72
CA SER A 256 2.88 -15.55 14.18
C SER A 256 2.23 -14.28 14.75
N SER A 257 3.05 -13.33 15.18
CA SER A 257 2.66 -11.98 15.60
C SER A 257 2.17 -11.13 14.42
N MET A 258 2.65 -11.37 13.20
CA MET A 258 2.15 -10.73 12.00
C MET A 258 0.78 -11.31 11.61
N LYS A 259 -0.27 -10.52 11.77
CA LYS A 259 -1.64 -10.94 11.44
C LYS A 259 -2.04 -10.50 10.02
N PRO A 260 -2.91 -11.27 9.34
CA PRO A 260 -3.48 -10.85 8.06
C PRO A 260 -4.22 -9.51 8.17
N CYS A 261 -4.11 -8.68 7.15
CA CYS A 261 -4.90 -7.45 7.07
C CYS A 261 -6.35 -7.77 6.71
N GLU A 262 -7.24 -7.72 7.70
CA GLU A 262 -8.67 -8.04 7.54
C GLU A 262 -9.33 -7.24 6.42
N ASP A 263 -8.95 -5.97 6.26
CA ASP A 263 -9.50 -5.09 5.22
C ASP A 263 -9.04 -5.48 3.81
N MET A 264 -7.78 -5.85 3.64
CA MET A 264 -7.28 -6.38 2.36
C MET A 264 -7.96 -7.72 2.00
N LYS A 265 -8.28 -8.55 3.01
CA LYS A 265 -8.94 -9.86 2.81
C LYS A 265 -10.44 -9.74 2.46
N LYS A 266 -11.06 -8.56 2.59
CA LYS A 266 -12.42 -8.30 2.06
C LYS A 266 -12.49 -8.33 0.53
N ASN A 267 -11.34 -8.23 -0.15
CA ASN A 267 -11.26 -8.42 -1.60
C ASN A 267 -11.33 -9.91 -1.93
N THR A 268 -12.54 -10.48 -1.94
CA THR A 268 -12.82 -11.88 -2.32
C THR A 268 -13.28 -11.97 -3.77
N LEU A 269 -13.24 -13.17 -4.35
CA LEU A 269 -13.80 -13.41 -5.70
C LEU A 269 -15.31 -13.11 -5.75
N GLU A 270 -16.04 -13.42 -4.69
CA GLU A 270 -17.48 -13.15 -4.60
C GLU A 270 -17.78 -11.66 -4.62
N ASN A 271 -17.02 -10.87 -3.84
CA ASN A 271 -17.17 -9.42 -3.82
C ASN A 271 -16.75 -8.83 -5.17
N LEU A 272 -15.65 -9.30 -5.76
CA LEU A 272 -15.21 -8.91 -7.10
C LEU A 272 -16.26 -9.24 -8.17
N TYR A 273 -16.84 -10.43 -8.15
CA TYR A 273 -17.90 -10.79 -9.07
C TYR A 273 -19.11 -9.85 -8.93
N ARG A 274 -19.57 -9.63 -7.69
CA ARG A 274 -20.72 -8.77 -7.39
C ARG A 274 -20.51 -7.35 -7.89
N VAL A 275 -19.34 -6.74 -7.59
CA VAL A 275 -19.06 -5.37 -8.02
C VAL A 275 -19.02 -5.23 -9.54
N LEU A 276 -18.58 -6.27 -10.26
CA LEU A 276 -18.59 -6.26 -11.73
C LEU A 276 -19.99 -6.46 -12.31
N VAL A 277 -20.85 -7.26 -11.66
CA VAL A 277 -22.26 -7.41 -12.08
C VAL A 277 -23.03 -6.11 -11.90
N ASP A 278 -22.95 -5.55 -10.68
CA ASP A 278 -23.75 -4.40 -10.26
C ASP A 278 -23.15 -3.06 -10.72
N GLU A 279 -21.88 -3.07 -11.17
CA GLU A 279 -21.04 -1.88 -11.45
C GLU A 279 -21.01 -0.88 -10.28
N GLY A 280 -20.92 -1.41 -9.08
CA GLY A 280 -20.85 -0.68 -7.82
C GLY A 280 -20.53 -1.58 -6.65
N PRO A 281 -20.07 -1.04 -5.53
CA PRO A 281 -19.91 0.40 -5.24
C PRO A 281 -18.81 1.09 -6.03
N GLU A 282 -19.05 2.37 -6.38
CA GLU A 282 -18.11 3.27 -7.02
C GLU A 282 -17.50 4.23 -5.99
N ILE A 283 -16.23 4.58 -6.17
CA ILE A 283 -15.59 5.67 -5.42
C ILE A 283 -16.06 7.02 -5.99
N ILE A 284 -16.80 7.76 -5.19
CA ILE A 284 -17.32 9.09 -5.52
C ILE A 284 -16.67 10.11 -4.59
N LEU A 285 -16.08 11.14 -5.16
CA LEU A 285 -15.47 12.26 -4.44
C LEU A 285 -16.03 13.58 -4.96
N ASP A 286 -16.14 14.57 -4.07
CA ASP A 286 -16.50 15.94 -4.43
C ASP A 286 -15.45 16.56 -5.37
N GLU A 287 -15.89 17.32 -6.40
CA GLU A 287 -14.99 17.89 -7.42
C GLU A 287 -13.94 18.83 -6.82
N ALA A 288 -14.34 19.70 -5.88
CA ALA A 288 -13.41 20.63 -5.24
C ALA A 288 -12.40 19.90 -4.35
N LEU A 289 -12.80 18.79 -3.72
CA LEU A 289 -11.89 17.90 -2.99
C LEU A 289 -10.93 17.21 -3.95
N MET A 290 -11.44 16.67 -5.07
CA MET A 290 -10.60 16.01 -6.08
C MET A 290 -9.53 16.94 -6.63
N GLU A 291 -9.86 18.19 -6.95
CA GLU A 291 -8.89 19.17 -7.42
C GLU A 291 -7.74 19.36 -6.42
N ARG A 292 -8.06 19.60 -5.14
CA ARG A 292 -7.05 19.83 -4.11
C ARG A 292 -6.23 18.58 -3.82
N ALA A 293 -6.89 17.43 -3.61
CA ALA A 293 -6.24 16.18 -3.21
C ALA A 293 -5.41 15.53 -4.35
N SER A 294 -5.69 15.83 -5.61
CA SER A 294 -4.91 15.31 -6.73
C SER A 294 -3.52 15.96 -6.83
N ARG A 295 -3.35 17.19 -6.35
CA ARG A 295 -2.08 17.94 -6.46
C ARG A 295 -0.89 17.22 -5.79
N PRO A 296 -0.96 16.82 -4.50
CA PRO A 296 0.15 16.11 -3.85
C PRO A 296 0.41 14.72 -4.45
N LEU A 297 -0.61 14.05 -4.99
CA LEU A 297 -0.43 12.78 -5.72
C LEU A 297 0.30 12.99 -7.05
N LYS A 298 -0.09 14.00 -7.83
CA LYS A 298 0.59 14.34 -9.09
C LYS A 298 2.04 14.72 -8.83
N LYS A 299 2.30 15.54 -7.78
CA LYS A 299 3.65 15.90 -7.37
C LYS A 299 4.49 14.66 -7.00
N MET A 300 3.90 13.69 -6.30
CA MET A 300 4.55 12.40 -6.05
C MET A 300 4.94 11.70 -7.36
N MET A 301 4.05 11.67 -8.35
CA MET A 301 4.31 11.00 -9.62
C MET A 301 5.43 11.69 -10.41
N GLU A 302 5.51 13.02 -10.37
CA GLU A 302 6.53 13.83 -11.03
C GLU A 302 7.92 13.67 -10.40
N MET A 303 7.98 13.52 -9.08
CA MET A 303 9.22 13.41 -8.31
C MET A 303 9.78 11.98 -8.20
N SER A 304 9.02 10.95 -8.65
CA SER A 304 9.36 9.53 -8.47
C SER A 304 10.27 8.91 -9.54
#